data_c8c5069dc58ce4b6c9dd703f9bc4a99f
#
_entry.id   c8c5069dc58ce4b6c9dd703f9bc4a99f
#
_cell.length_a   1.000
_cell.length_b   1.000
_cell.length_c   1.000
_cell.angle_alpha   90.00
_cell.angle_beta   90.00
_cell.angle_gamma   90.00
#
_symmetry.space_group_name_H-M   'P 1'
#
loop_
_entity.id
_entity.type
_entity.pdbx_description
1 polymer ?
#
loop_
_entity_poly.entity_id
_entity_poly.type
_entity_poly.pdbx_seq_one_letter_code
_entity_poly.pdbx_strand_id
1 'polypeptide(L)'
;MKKIEKKNIGIFFLMLMTFLVVVIPLFMFTGGQKYYDRGIMLDRHWDVTINEKTYTNVTLSKFTFPMTNKGDVVTLSHYMTEHYKGVNPVLRCEFIHAKIEVRMNNTLLYTYGQRDYKQGKMLGYGVHYIEVPNDYLGETLSITLTVSENNAFNGISSMMLGNEGTLIQESLVKNRIRIAVSMSLILFGVLMACVSMVASLKNRVYVSLFWVALFSLLIGGWTLCNNNLIILFTQNLKVKAYMEYMSLYAGSLPLLLYFYPTAVQKGRNRFFRIFYKGLLTGQTIFIVFAFSMQALNLVHFPQDLKAAQMLMILEVVFIILLIIDDGIHRRKYNHMLQLGMVGILFVILYELVQYNVQKFFVHFEGNKYSSSVCYGALFIVAALLLDYTGKTSRGLYKEAQQQLLENMAYSDELTGLSNRRKCDEVVEKLLDGDTDFTLISMDLNLLKYYNDTYGHEKGDALLRSFASVLREAFPAALAIARVGGDEFHVVLPDRKQEELREDLTCLLKCLYEKNEQNKELHLSTAVGCVQRSEFLDNVDIRMLYQEADRRMYVHKQKMKEKNPELYRR
;
A
#
# COMPACT_ATOMS: atom_id res chain seq x y z
N MET A 1 -7.55 19.51 15.44
CA MET A 1 -6.19 19.98 15.12
C MET A 1 -5.09 18.96 15.45
N LYS A 2 -4.88 18.51 16.69
CA LYS A 2 -3.80 17.53 17.04
C LYS A 2 -3.81 16.20 16.25
N LYS A 3 -4.96 15.72 15.78
CA LYS A 3 -5.07 14.47 14.98
C LYS A 3 -4.66 14.68 13.51
N ILE A 4 -4.83 15.89 12.97
CA ILE A 4 -4.43 16.28 11.61
C ILE A 4 -2.91 16.52 11.56
N GLU A 5 -2.32 17.11 12.61
CA GLU A 5 -0.86 17.28 12.74
C GLU A 5 -0.11 15.94 12.78
N LYS A 6 -0.56 14.98 13.60
CA LYS A 6 0.03 13.63 13.65
C LYS A 6 -0.02 12.89 12.30
N LYS A 7 -0.98 13.21 11.44
CA LYS A 7 -1.17 12.59 10.15
C LYS A 7 -0.26 13.19 9.09
N ASN A 8 -0.04 14.50 9.12
CA ASN A 8 0.92 15.17 8.24
C ASN A 8 2.36 14.75 8.56
N ILE A 9 2.66 14.46 9.84
CA ILE A 9 3.94 13.91 10.27
C ILE A 9 4.19 12.52 9.65
N GLY A 10 3.18 11.64 9.56
CA GLY A 10 3.31 10.32 8.94
C GLY A 10 3.61 10.39 7.43
N ILE A 11 2.93 11.29 6.72
CA ILE A 11 3.15 11.52 5.27
C ILE A 11 4.52 12.17 5.03
N PHE A 12 4.91 13.14 5.86
CA PHE A 12 6.23 13.77 5.81
C PHE A 12 7.35 12.76 6.10
N PHE A 13 7.18 11.90 7.10
CA PHE A 13 8.14 10.82 7.41
C PHE A 13 8.24 9.81 6.27
N LEU A 14 7.14 9.49 5.60
CA LEU A 14 7.12 8.62 4.42
C LEU A 14 7.85 9.26 3.24
N MET A 15 7.63 10.55 2.97
CA MET A 15 8.34 11.30 1.94
C MET A 15 9.83 11.45 2.26
N LEU A 16 10.17 11.71 3.51
CA LEU A 16 11.55 11.80 3.97
C LEU A 16 12.28 10.45 3.86
N MET A 17 11.63 9.36 4.25
CA MET A 17 12.19 8.00 4.12
C MET A 17 12.35 7.59 2.66
N THR A 18 11.39 7.88 1.77
CA THR A 18 11.56 7.65 0.32
C THR A 18 12.69 8.50 -0.26
N PHE A 19 12.81 9.75 0.15
CA PHE A 19 13.89 10.63 -0.26
C PHE A 19 15.25 10.12 0.23
N LEU A 20 15.39 9.75 1.50
CA LEU A 20 16.62 9.19 2.07
C LEU A 20 17.02 7.87 1.40
N VAL A 21 16.05 7.01 1.12
CA VAL A 21 16.25 5.72 0.45
C VAL A 21 16.69 5.88 -1.01
N VAL A 22 16.31 6.96 -1.69
CA VAL A 22 16.77 7.26 -3.06
C VAL A 22 18.10 8.03 -3.07
N VAL A 23 18.25 9.00 -2.19
CA VAL A 23 19.40 9.94 -2.20
C VAL A 23 20.64 9.32 -1.57
N ILE A 24 20.51 8.54 -0.50
CA ILE A 24 21.67 7.91 0.16
C ILE A 24 22.42 6.95 -0.78
N PRO A 25 21.78 6.01 -1.49
CA PRO A 25 22.48 5.17 -2.47
C PRO A 25 23.07 5.96 -3.63
N LEU A 26 22.39 7.00 -4.11
CA LEU A 26 22.96 7.90 -5.14
C LEU A 26 24.26 8.55 -4.66
N PHE A 27 24.30 9.04 -3.41
CA PHE A 27 25.48 9.67 -2.83
C PHE A 27 26.62 8.67 -2.54
N MET A 28 26.31 7.49 -2.05
CA MET A 28 27.34 6.45 -1.77
C MET A 28 28.07 5.99 -3.04
N PHE A 29 27.44 6.07 -4.21
CA PHE A 29 28.03 5.67 -5.49
C PHE A 29 28.61 6.83 -6.31
N THR A 30 28.58 8.08 -5.82
CA THR A 30 29.16 9.26 -6.54
C THR A 30 30.66 9.43 -6.31
N GLY A 31 31.26 8.68 -5.39
CA GLY A 31 32.73 8.67 -5.20
C GLY A 31 33.41 8.04 -6.40
N GLY A 32 33.74 8.89 -7.39
CA GLY A 32 34.45 8.46 -8.59
C GLY A 32 35.89 8.05 -8.29
N GLN A 33 36.11 6.79 -7.92
CA GLN A 33 37.43 6.21 -8.00
C GLN A 33 37.79 6.05 -9.47
N LYS A 34 38.90 6.68 -9.88
CA LYS A 34 39.55 6.44 -11.18
C LYS A 34 39.98 4.97 -11.20
N TYR A 35 39.42 4.19 -12.11
CA TYR A 35 39.86 2.83 -12.34
C TYR A 35 41.32 2.86 -12.82
N TYR A 36 42.22 2.31 -12.06
CA TYR A 36 43.63 2.18 -12.42
C TYR A 36 43.87 1.03 -13.40
N ASP A 37 42.91 0.09 -13.50
CA ASP A 37 43.03 -1.10 -14.33
C ASP A 37 41.71 -1.38 -15.04
N ARG A 38 41.68 -1.14 -16.36
CA ARG A 38 40.52 -1.47 -17.19
C ARG A 38 40.67 -2.89 -17.72
N GLY A 39 39.65 -3.71 -17.59
CA GLY A 39 39.59 -5.01 -18.23
C GLY A 39 39.75 -4.89 -19.76
N ILE A 40 40.26 -5.93 -20.38
CA ILE A 40 40.40 -6.07 -21.82
C ILE A 40 39.13 -6.72 -22.38
N MET A 41 38.55 -6.15 -23.42
CA MET A 41 37.41 -6.72 -24.11
C MET A 41 37.87 -7.75 -25.13
N LEU A 42 37.47 -8.99 -24.96
CA LEU A 42 37.67 -10.11 -25.89
C LEU A 42 36.42 -10.26 -26.75
N ASP A 43 36.37 -9.52 -27.85
CA ASP A 43 35.19 -9.49 -28.74
C ASP A 43 35.51 -9.96 -30.17
N ARG A 44 36.77 -9.86 -30.63
CA ARG A 44 37.19 -10.14 -32.00
C ARG A 44 37.98 -11.43 -32.07
N HIS A 45 38.13 -11.94 -33.28
CA HIS A 45 38.97 -13.10 -33.61
C HIS A 45 38.55 -14.40 -32.92
N TRP A 46 37.25 -14.60 -32.83
CA TRP A 46 36.70 -15.85 -32.31
C TRP A 46 36.33 -16.81 -33.42
N ASP A 47 36.57 -18.09 -33.23
CA ASP A 47 36.00 -19.15 -34.03
C ASP A 47 34.82 -19.73 -33.27
N VAL A 48 33.65 -19.79 -33.95
CA VAL A 48 32.39 -20.24 -33.34
C VAL A 48 31.88 -21.45 -34.11
N THR A 49 31.78 -22.59 -33.43
CA THR A 49 31.22 -23.81 -33.99
C THR A 49 29.86 -24.06 -33.36
N ILE A 50 28.83 -24.20 -34.18
CA ILE A 50 27.47 -24.51 -33.76
C ILE A 50 27.11 -25.89 -34.33
N ASN A 51 26.98 -26.87 -33.45
CA ASN A 51 26.90 -28.29 -33.83
C ASN A 51 28.06 -28.65 -34.75
N GLU A 52 27.84 -28.75 -36.05
CA GLU A 52 28.87 -29.15 -37.05
C GLU A 52 29.37 -27.97 -37.91
N LYS A 53 28.76 -26.79 -37.81
CA LYS A 53 29.08 -25.63 -38.66
C LYS A 53 29.99 -24.66 -37.95
N THR A 54 31.19 -24.43 -38.54
CA THR A 54 32.19 -23.48 -37.99
C THR A 54 32.19 -22.18 -38.73
N TYR A 55 32.26 -21.07 -37.98
CA TYR A 55 32.44 -19.70 -38.46
C TYR A 55 33.72 -19.18 -37.87
N THR A 56 34.65 -18.75 -38.71
CA THR A 56 35.98 -18.29 -38.30
C THR A 56 36.08 -16.76 -38.25
N ASN A 57 36.94 -16.26 -37.36
CA ASN A 57 37.27 -14.84 -37.23
C ASN A 57 36.04 -13.93 -37.01
N VAL A 58 35.12 -14.34 -36.21
CA VAL A 58 33.90 -13.56 -35.92
C VAL A 58 34.11 -12.55 -34.79
N THR A 59 33.32 -11.48 -34.81
CA THR A 59 33.18 -10.53 -33.71
C THR A 59 31.92 -10.93 -32.89
N LEU A 60 32.07 -11.38 -31.66
CA LEU A 60 30.99 -11.96 -30.84
C LEU A 60 29.80 -11.02 -30.72
N SER A 61 30.01 -9.74 -30.41
CA SER A 61 28.96 -8.75 -30.26
C SER A 61 28.12 -8.47 -31.52
N LYS A 62 28.64 -8.85 -32.71
CA LYS A 62 27.97 -8.65 -34.00
C LYS A 62 27.53 -9.95 -34.65
N PHE A 63 27.95 -11.08 -34.08
CA PHE A 63 27.67 -12.38 -34.66
C PHE A 63 26.34 -12.94 -34.18
N THR A 64 25.46 -13.27 -35.11
CA THR A 64 24.17 -13.88 -34.83
C THR A 64 24.03 -15.19 -35.59
N PHE A 65 23.27 -16.11 -35.01
CA PHE A 65 22.99 -17.43 -35.54
C PHE A 65 21.54 -17.81 -35.26
N PRO A 66 21.02 -18.89 -35.89
CA PRO A 66 19.67 -19.36 -35.57
C PRO A 66 19.49 -19.61 -34.07
N MET A 67 18.26 -19.40 -33.58
CA MET A 67 17.92 -19.68 -32.18
C MET A 67 18.33 -21.09 -31.79
N THR A 68 19.09 -21.23 -30.73
CA THR A 68 19.53 -22.53 -30.19
C THR A 68 18.40 -23.26 -29.47
N ASN A 69 18.42 -24.56 -29.58
CA ASN A 69 17.47 -25.46 -28.94
C ASN A 69 18.18 -26.41 -27.95
N LYS A 70 17.42 -27.05 -27.10
CA LYS A 70 17.92 -28.03 -26.14
C LYS A 70 18.73 -29.11 -26.85
N GLY A 71 19.96 -29.33 -26.37
CA GLY A 71 20.90 -30.28 -26.92
C GLY A 71 21.90 -29.72 -27.91
N ASP A 72 21.67 -28.53 -28.46
CA ASP A 72 22.65 -27.86 -29.32
C ASP A 72 23.96 -27.60 -28.57
N VAL A 73 25.07 -27.75 -29.29
CA VAL A 73 26.42 -27.52 -28.78
C VAL A 73 27.02 -26.32 -29.51
N VAL A 74 27.44 -25.32 -28.74
CA VAL A 74 28.13 -24.13 -29.24
C VAL A 74 29.52 -24.12 -28.65
N THR A 75 30.55 -24.19 -29.48
CA THR A 75 31.96 -24.13 -29.07
C THR A 75 32.55 -22.82 -29.57
N LEU A 76 33.18 -22.08 -28.66
CA LEU A 76 33.87 -20.83 -28.92
C LEU A 76 35.36 -21.08 -28.72
N SER A 77 36.19 -20.70 -29.67
CA SER A 77 37.64 -20.81 -29.57
C SER A 77 38.29 -19.46 -29.84
N HIS A 78 39.25 -19.08 -29.03
CA HIS A 78 39.99 -17.82 -29.16
C HIS A 78 41.44 -18.06 -28.81
N TYR A 79 42.34 -17.62 -29.70
CA TYR A 79 43.78 -17.62 -29.47
C TYR A 79 44.16 -16.36 -28.70
N MET A 80 44.66 -16.52 -27.46
CA MET A 80 44.88 -15.46 -26.49
C MET A 80 46.12 -14.64 -26.86
N THR A 81 45.90 -13.49 -27.51
CA THR A 81 46.93 -12.53 -27.92
C THR A 81 46.94 -11.28 -27.05
N GLU A 82 45.85 -11.00 -26.37
CA GLU A 82 45.67 -9.78 -25.59
C GLU A 82 46.35 -9.91 -24.21
N HIS A 83 47.31 -9.00 -23.97
CA HIS A 83 48.09 -9.02 -22.74
C HIS A 83 47.43 -8.15 -21.65
N TYR A 84 46.89 -8.79 -20.63
CA TYR A 84 46.44 -8.13 -19.41
C TYR A 84 47.62 -7.90 -18.47
N LYS A 85 47.81 -6.64 -18.03
CA LYS A 85 48.98 -6.23 -17.24
C LYS A 85 48.89 -6.57 -15.74
N GLY A 86 47.70 -6.99 -15.26
CA GLY A 86 47.46 -7.36 -13.87
C GLY A 86 47.81 -8.81 -13.58
N VAL A 87 47.77 -9.18 -12.30
CA VAL A 87 47.95 -10.55 -11.84
C VAL A 87 46.58 -11.23 -11.60
N ASN A 88 46.52 -12.56 -11.71
CA ASN A 88 45.34 -13.38 -11.52
C ASN A 88 44.17 -12.90 -12.43
N PRO A 89 44.35 -12.97 -13.76
CA PRO A 89 43.33 -12.62 -14.70
C PRO A 89 42.09 -13.49 -14.56
N VAL A 90 40.92 -12.86 -14.63
CA VAL A 90 39.62 -13.50 -14.58
C VAL A 90 38.85 -13.16 -15.87
N LEU A 91 38.33 -14.17 -16.52
CA LEU A 91 37.43 -14.03 -17.65
C LEU A 91 36.00 -13.84 -17.15
N ARG A 92 35.40 -12.69 -17.44
CA ARG A 92 33.99 -12.43 -17.23
C ARG A 92 33.22 -12.75 -18.50
N CYS A 93 32.34 -13.72 -18.45
CA CYS A 93 31.46 -14.09 -19.54
C CYS A 93 30.02 -14.28 -19.03
N GLU A 94 29.07 -14.23 -19.93
CA GLU A 94 27.65 -14.37 -19.61
C GLU A 94 26.99 -15.35 -20.55
N PHE A 95 26.33 -16.35 -19.96
CA PHE A 95 25.67 -17.42 -20.68
C PHE A 95 24.25 -17.64 -20.18
N ILE A 96 23.42 -18.14 -21.10
CA ILE A 96 21.99 -18.30 -20.91
C ILE A 96 21.63 -19.79 -21.04
N HIS A 97 21.12 -20.40 -19.97
CA HIS A 97 20.58 -21.76 -19.95
C HIS A 97 21.46 -22.82 -20.64
N ALA A 98 22.76 -22.81 -20.35
CA ALA A 98 23.69 -23.77 -20.92
C ALA A 98 24.55 -24.44 -19.85
N LYS A 99 24.91 -25.69 -20.08
CA LYS A 99 26.00 -26.38 -19.41
C LYS A 99 27.29 -25.85 -20.01
N ILE A 100 28.26 -25.49 -19.17
CA ILE A 100 29.49 -24.81 -19.57
C ILE A 100 30.69 -25.69 -19.24
N GLU A 101 31.64 -25.73 -20.15
CA GLU A 101 32.96 -26.30 -19.96
C GLU A 101 33.99 -25.36 -20.60
N VAL A 102 34.96 -24.91 -19.81
CA VAL A 102 36.02 -23.99 -20.27
C VAL A 102 37.36 -24.68 -20.14
N ARG A 103 38.12 -24.66 -21.21
CA ARG A 103 39.47 -25.24 -21.29
C ARG A 103 40.45 -24.22 -21.83
N MET A 104 41.69 -24.32 -21.35
CA MET A 104 42.85 -23.68 -21.93
C MET A 104 43.69 -24.77 -22.55
N ASN A 105 43.78 -24.84 -23.86
CA ASN A 105 44.26 -26.01 -24.58
C ASN A 105 43.56 -27.29 -24.10
N ASN A 106 44.26 -28.22 -23.46
CA ASN A 106 43.68 -29.45 -22.92
C ASN A 106 43.36 -29.37 -21.42
N THR A 107 43.76 -28.30 -20.72
CA THR A 107 43.54 -28.14 -19.27
C THR A 107 42.14 -27.65 -19.00
N LEU A 108 41.39 -28.34 -18.16
CA LEU A 108 40.06 -27.93 -17.73
C LEU A 108 40.17 -26.82 -16.69
N LEU A 109 39.63 -25.62 -16.99
CA LEU A 109 39.62 -24.48 -16.08
C LEU A 109 38.32 -24.37 -15.28
N TYR A 110 37.19 -24.62 -15.91
CA TYR A 110 35.89 -24.36 -15.30
C TYR A 110 34.80 -25.28 -15.84
N THR A 111 33.88 -25.65 -14.95
CA THR A 111 32.65 -26.36 -15.35
C THR A 111 31.45 -25.82 -14.58
N TYR A 112 30.31 -25.76 -15.26
CA TYR A 112 29.04 -25.37 -14.64
C TYR A 112 27.88 -26.23 -15.16
N GLY A 113 26.98 -26.61 -14.25
CA GLY A 113 25.70 -27.23 -14.60
C GLY A 113 25.75 -28.71 -15.01
N GLN A 114 26.89 -29.41 -14.89
CA GLN A 114 27.06 -30.79 -15.35
C GLN A 114 26.05 -31.77 -14.72
N ARG A 115 25.88 -31.70 -13.39
CA ARG A 115 24.97 -32.58 -12.63
C ARG A 115 23.51 -32.26 -12.98
N ASP A 116 23.17 -30.97 -13.01
CA ASP A 116 21.79 -30.52 -13.23
C ASP A 116 21.31 -30.78 -14.65
N TYR A 117 22.19 -30.59 -15.65
CA TYR A 117 21.91 -30.95 -17.03
C TYR A 117 21.59 -32.44 -17.18
N LYS A 118 22.39 -33.33 -16.55
CA LYS A 118 22.13 -34.78 -16.52
C LYS A 118 20.79 -35.12 -15.85
N GLN A 119 20.36 -34.34 -14.88
CA GLN A 119 19.09 -34.52 -14.18
C GLN A 119 17.92 -33.80 -14.87
N GLY A 120 18.16 -33.17 -16.03
CA GLY A 120 17.16 -32.40 -16.76
C GLY A 120 16.65 -31.16 -16.02
N LYS A 121 17.41 -30.62 -15.04
CA LYS A 121 17.03 -29.45 -14.26
C LYS A 121 17.39 -28.15 -14.97
N MET A 122 16.63 -27.08 -14.69
CA MET A 122 16.93 -25.73 -15.19
C MET A 122 18.29 -25.24 -14.66
N LEU A 123 19.15 -24.77 -15.56
CA LEU A 123 20.52 -24.34 -15.23
C LEU A 123 20.60 -22.88 -14.78
N GLY A 124 19.63 -22.05 -15.09
CA GLY A 124 19.69 -20.63 -14.87
C GLY A 124 20.50 -19.90 -15.95
N TYR A 125 20.77 -18.63 -15.74
CA TYR A 125 21.54 -17.77 -16.63
C TYR A 125 22.21 -16.63 -15.83
N GLY A 126 23.35 -16.15 -16.33
CA GLY A 126 24.06 -15.04 -15.68
C GLY A 126 25.51 -14.92 -16.04
N VAL A 127 26.21 -14.15 -15.22
CA VAL A 127 27.62 -13.87 -15.35
C VAL A 127 28.45 -14.93 -14.63
N HIS A 128 29.49 -15.41 -15.31
CA HIS A 128 30.52 -16.31 -14.77
C HIS A 128 31.84 -15.58 -14.70
N TYR A 129 32.57 -15.78 -13.62
CA TYR A 129 33.93 -15.31 -13.39
C TYR A 129 34.84 -16.53 -13.36
N ILE A 130 35.73 -16.65 -14.34
CA ILE A 130 36.54 -17.84 -14.57
C ILE A 130 38.00 -17.46 -14.43
N GLU A 131 38.70 -18.03 -13.46
CA GLU A 131 40.13 -17.82 -13.29
C GLU A 131 40.91 -18.33 -14.51
N VAL A 132 41.78 -17.50 -15.03
CA VAL A 132 42.67 -17.81 -16.16
C VAL A 132 44.09 -17.87 -15.65
N PRO A 133 44.91 -18.88 -16.04
CA PRO A 133 46.31 -18.95 -15.65
C PRO A 133 47.08 -17.69 -16.06
N ASN A 134 48.10 -17.32 -15.30
CA ASN A 134 48.89 -16.11 -15.62
C ASN A 134 49.74 -16.24 -16.91
N ASP A 135 50.04 -17.46 -17.34
CA ASP A 135 50.77 -17.84 -18.53
C ASP A 135 49.89 -18.12 -19.77
N TYR A 136 48.71 -17.57 -19.79
CA TYR A 136 47.69 -17.81 -20.83
C TYR A 136 48.05 -17.30 -22.23
N LEU A 137 49.03 -16.40 -22.36
CA LEU A 137 49.40 -15.83 -23.64
C LEU A 137 49.92 -16.90 -24.61
N GLY A 138 49.41 -16.85 -25.85
CA GLY A 138 49.78 -17.87 -26.84
C GLY A 138 49.01 -19.21 -26.70
N GLU A 139 48.10 -19.32 -25.74
CA GLU A 139 47.28 -20.49 -25.53
C GLU A 139 45.89 -20.34 -26.18
N THR A 140 45.22 -21.43 -26.46
CA THR A 140 43.86 -21.39 -27.06
C THR A 140 42.82 -21.61 -25.94
N LEU A 141 41.99 -20.59 -25.72
CA LEU A 141 40.83 -20.65 -24.86
C LEU A 141 39.66 -21.30 -25.62
N SER A 142 39.08 -22.37 -25.08
CA SER A 142 37.92 -23.06 -25.65
C SER A 142 36.78 -23.08 -24.65
N ILE A 143 35.58 -22.64 -25.06
CA ILE A 143 34.37 -22.60 -24.25
C ILE A 143 33.31 -23.43 -24.96
N THR A 144 32.86 -24.53 -24.34
CA THR A 144 31.81 -25.37 -24.87
C THR A 144 30.53 -25.18 -24.07
N LEU A 145 29.48 -24.77 -24.77
CA LEU A 145 28.14 -24.55 -24.24
C LEU A 145 27.20 -25.65 -24.75
N THR A 146 26.60 -26.43 -23.86
CA THR A 146 25.51 -27.34 -24.22
C THR A 146 24.18 -26.76 -23.74
N VAL A 147 23.31 -26.45 -24.67
CA VAL A 147 22.05 -25.73 -24.42
C VAL A 147 21.05 -26.63 -23.66
N SER A 148 20.44 -26.12 -22.61
CA SER A 148 19.49 -26.87 -21.77
C SER A 148 18.02 -26.58 -22.06
N GLU A 149 17.72 -25.48 -22.75
CA GLU A 149 16.36 -25.00 -23.00
C GLU A 149 16.14 -24.70 -24.49
N ASN A 150 14.89 -24.79 -24.95
CA ASN A 150 14.54 -24.40 -26.32
C ASN A 150 14.49 -22.88 -26.46
N ASN A 151 14.86 -22.34 -27.62
CA ASN A 151 14.89 -20.91 -27.92
C ASN A 151 15.72 -20.12 -26.89
N ALA A 152 16.89 -20.64 -26.49
CA ALA A 152 17.71 -20.07 -25.43
C ALA A 152 18.38 -18.75 -25.84
N PHE A 153 19.20 -18.78 -26.91
CA PHE A 153 19.92 -17.59 -27.40
C PHE A 153 20.29 -17.74 -28.89
N ASN A 154 20.54 -16.61 -29.54
CA ASN A 154 20.92 -16.50 -30.95
C ASN A 154 22.20 -15.68 -31.16
N GLY A 155 22.92 -15.40 -30.09
CA GLY A 155 24.17 -14.65 -30.10
C GLY A 155 24.88 -14.78 -28.76
N ILE A 156 26.12 -14.31 -28.70
CA ILE A 156 26.97 -14.39 -27.51
C ILE A 156 27.51 -12.98 -27.20
N SER A 157 27.45 -12.58 -25.94
CA SER A 157 27.98 -11.31 -25.50
C SER A 157 29.50 -11.28 -25.57
N SER A 158 30.09 -10.12 -25.81
CA SER A 158 31.53 -9.88 -25.64
C SER A 158 31.99 -10.29 -24.23
N MET A 159 33.19 -10.83 -24.15
CA MET A 159 33.80 -11.24 -22.88
C MET A 159 34.80 -10.19 -22.41
N MET A 160 35.12 -10.19 -21.14
CA MET A 160 36.12 -9.25 -20.58
C MET A 160 37.12 -10.05 -19.74
N LEU A 161 38.40 -9.73 -19.94
CA LEU A 161 39.50 -10.26 -19.16
C LEU A 161 40.02 -9.15 -18.23
N GLY A 162 40.12 -9.40 -16.95
CA GLY A 162 40.56 -8.40 -15.98
C GLY A 162 40.67 -8.93 -14.58
N ASN A 163 40.87 -8.08 -13.59
CA ASN A 163 40.75 -8.45 -12.19
C ASN A 163 39.28 -8.55 -11.78
N GLU A 164 38.90 -9.59 -11.02
CA GLU A 164 37.51 -9.84 -10.64
C GLU A 164 36.88 -8.64 -9.93
N GLY A 165 37.56 -8.07 -8.93
CA GLY A 165 37.08 -6.91 -8.18
C GLY A 165 36.82 -5.70 -9.07
N THR A 166 37.72 -5.43 -10.02
CA THR A 166 37.57 -4.33 -10.97
C THR A 166 36.40 -4.54 -11.94
N LEU A 167 36.22 -5.77 -12.45
CA LEU A 167 35.12 -6.13 -13.35
C LEU A 167 33.77 -6.04 -12.65
N ILE A 168 33.69 -6.48 -11.39
CA ILE A 168 32.48 -6.32 -10.56
C ILE A 168 32.20 -4.84 -10.32
N GLN A 169 33.20 -4.07 -9.90
CA GLN A 169 33.06 -2.65 -9.61
C GLN A 169 32.62 -1.85 -10.84
N GLU A 170 33.21 -2.12 -12.02
CA GLU A 170 32.77 -1.50 -13.28
C GLU A 170 31.29 -1.78 -13.57
N SER A 171 30.86 -3.04 -13.38
CA SER A 171 29.46 -3.42 -13.56
C SER A 171 28.53 -2.68 -12.59
N LEU A 172 28.93 -2.53 -11.32
CA LEU A 172 28.17 -1.81 -10.30
C LEU A 172 28.06 -0.31 -10.60
N VAL A 173 29.16 0.32 -11.00
CA VAL A 173 29.17 1.76 -11.35
C VAL A 173 28.31 2.04 -12.59
N LYS A 174 28.40 1.19 -13.61
CA LYS A 174 27.57 1.29 -14.82
C LYS A 174 26.07 1.20 -14.49
N ASN A 175 25.71 0.41 -13.49
CA ASN A 175 24.32 0.16 -13.11
C ASN A 175 23.88 0.91 -11.83
N ARG A 176 24.68 1.84 -11.30
CA ARG A 176 24.47 2.50 -9.99
C ARG A 176 23.04 3.03 -9.77
N ILE A 177 22.47 3.69 -10.78
CA ILE A 177 21.11 4.25 -10.68
C ILE A 177 20.08 3.13 -10.58
N ARG A 178 20.22 2.03 -11.35
CA ARG A 178 19.33 0.89 -11.30
C ARG A 178 19.40 0.17 -9.96
N ILE A 179 20.61 0.04 -9.40
CA ILE A 179 20.83 -0.51 -8.05
C ILE A 179 20.08 0.35 -7.04
N ALA A 180 20.30 1.67 -7.06
CA ALA A 180 19.65 2.61 -6.14
C ALA A 180 18.11 2.51 -6.21
N VAL A 181 17.55 2.55 -7.42
CA VAL A 181 16.10 2.47 -7.62
C VAL A 181 15.54 1.10 -7.17
N SER A 182 16.21 0.00 -7.54
CA SER A 182 15.75 -1.35 -7.16
C SER A 182 15.79 -1.56 -5.66
N MET A 183 16.88 -1.16 -5.01
CA MET A 183 17.02 -1.24 -3.55
C MET A 183 15.99 -0.36 -2.82
N SER A 184 15.74 0.84 -3.36
CA SER A 184 14.69 1.74 -2.84
C SER A 184 13.30 1.10 -2.93
N LEU A 185 12.97 0.47 -4.05
CA LEU A 185 11.70 -0.23 -4.25
C LEU A 185 11.54 -1.41 -3.29
N ILE A 186 12.61 -2.19 -3.06
CA ILE A 186 12.59 -3.32 -2.13
C ILE A 186 12.44 -2.83 -0.70
N LEU A 187 13.26 -1.87 -0.26
CA LEU A 187 13.20 -1.34 1.10
C LEU A 187 11.84 -0.69 1.40
N PHE A 188 11.34 0.13 0.46
CA PHE A 188 10.00 0.69 0.53
C PHE A 188 8.94 -0.43 0.64
N GLY A 189 9.02 -1.45 -0.23
CA GLY A 189 8.11 -2.58 -0.22
C GLY A 189 8.08 -3.30 1.13
N VAL A 190 9.25 -3.63 1.70
CA VAL A 190 9.34 -4.30 3.01
C VAL A 190 8.76 -3.43 4.12
N LEU A 191 9.18 -2.17 4.22
CA LEU A 191 8.72 -1.25 5.28
C LEU A 191 7.21 -1.04 5.21
N MET A 192 6.68 -0.78 4.01
CA MET A 192 5.25 -0.54 3.83
C MET A 192 4.40 -1.81 3.99
N ALA A 193 4.93 -2.99 3.65
CA ALA A 193 4.25 -4.25 3.94
C ALA A 193 4.10 -4.47 5.44
N CYS A 194 5.15 -4.25 6.23
CA CYS A 194 5.09 -4.34 7.69
C CYS A 194 4.08 -3.35 8.28
N VAL A 195 4.14 -2.08 7.88
CA VAL A 195 3.22 -1.03 8.35
C VAL A 195 1.77 -1.36 7.98
N SER A 196 1.52 -1.74 6.73
CA SER A 196 0.17 -2.03 6.25
C SER A 196 -0.40 -3.30 6.88
N MET A 197 0.40 -4.32 7.14
CA MET A 197 -0.01 -5.54 7.81
C MET A 197 -0.53 -5.24 9.23
N VAL A 198 0.23 -4.49 10.03
CA VAL A 198 -0.20 -4.09 11.38
C VAL A 198 -1.42 -3.17 11.33
N ALA A 199 -1.44 -2.19 10.42
CA ALA A 199 -2.54 -1.25 10.31
C ALA A 199 -3.83 -1.87 9.77
N SER A 200 -3.75 -2.90 8.92
CA SER A 200 -4.92 -3.61 8.37
C SER A 200 -5.73 -4.36 9.43
N LEU A 201 -5.11 -4.73 10.56
CA LEU A 201 -5.81 -5.32 11.71
C LEU A 201 -6.84 -4.34 12.31
N LYS A 202 -6.61 -3.02 12.19
CA LYS A 202 -7.51 -1.97 12.69
C LYS A 202 -8.49 -1.47 11.63
N ASN A 203 -8.07 -1.40 10.37
CA ASN A 203 -8.91 -0.88 9.30
C ASN A 203 -8.53 -1.49 7.94
N ARG A 204 -9.53 -2.09 7.26
CA ARG A 204 -9.37 -2.76 5.95
C ARG A 204 -8.87 -1.83 4.82
N VAL A 205 -8.94 -0.52 4.96
CA VAL A 205 -8.42 0.45 3.98
C VAL A 205 -6.91 0.27 3.76
N TYR A 206 -6.18 -0.19 4.77
CA TYR A 206 -4.73 -0.41 4.68
C TYR A 206 -4.35 -1.65 3.85
N VAL A 207 -5.28 -2.54 3.52
CA VAL A 207 -5.02 -3.70 2.63
C VAL A 207 -4.57 -3.25 1.24
N SER A 208 -5.11 -2.14 0.72
CA SER A 208 -4.68 -1.60 -0.58
C SER A 208 -3.20 -1.16 -0.56
N LEU A 209 -2.73 -0.63 0.56
CA LEU A 209 -1.33 -0.25 0.73
C LEU A 209 -0.39 -1.48 0.76
N PHE A 210 -0.85 -2.60 1.32
CA PHE A 210 -0.13 -3.87 1.30
C PHE A 210 0.12 -4.35 -0.15
N TRP A 211 -0.87 -4.23 -1.03
CA TRP A 211 -0.70 -4.62 -2.44
C TRP A 211 0.30 -3.73 -3.17
N VAL A 212 0.32 -2.42 -2.91
CA VAL A 212 1.35 -1.51 -3.45
C VAL A 212 2.74 -1.89 -2.95
N ALA A 213 2.86 -2.21 -1.67
CA ALA A 213 4.12 -2.64 -1.06
C ALA A 213 4.64 -3.94 -1.68
N LEU A 214 3.76 -4.93 -1.85
CA LEU A 214 4.12 -6.22 -2.45
C LEU A 214 4.52 -6.07 -3.93
N PHE A 215 3.81 -5.24 -4.69
CA PHE A 215 4.20 -4.90 -6.06
C PHE A 215 5.59 -4.27 -6.12
N SER A 216 5.85 -3.29 -5.26
CA SER A 216 7.15 -2.61 -5.19
C SER A 216 8.30 -3.57 -4.88
N LEU A 217 8.08 -4.51 -3.94
CA LEU A 217 9.04 -5.52 -3.56
C LEU A 217 9.35 -6.48 -4.72
N LEU A 218 8.31 -6.99 -5.39
CA LEU A 218 8.48 -7.94 -6.50
C LEU A 218 9.18 -7.29 -7.69
N ILE A 219 8.80 -6.09 -8.08
CA ILE A 219 9.40 -5.43 -9.24
C ILE A 219 10.84 -4.97 -8.95
N GLY A 220 11.13 -4.55 -7.72
CA GLY A 220 12.48 -4.25 -7.28
C GLY A 220 13.39 -5.49 -7.31
N GLY A 221 12.90 -6.62 -6.81
CA GLY A 221 13.58 -7.92 -6.86
C GLY A 221 13.83 -8.39 -8.30
N TRP A 222 12.81 -8.32 -9.16
CA TRP A 222 12.96 -8.62 -10.58
C TRP A 222 14.04 -7.77 -11.25
N THR A 223 14.06 -6.46 -10.99
CA THR A 223 15.03 -5.54 -11.59
C THR A 223 16.46 -5.87 -11.16
N LEU A 224 16.70 -6.25 -9.90
CA LEU A 224 18.02 -6.68 -9.44
C LEU A 224 18.47 -7.96 -10.15
N CYS A 225 17.59 -8.94 -10.27
CA CYS A 225 17.90 -10.22 -10.92
C CYS A 225 18.15 -10.04 -12.42
N ASN A 226 17.25 -9.36 -13.12
CA ASN A 226 17.32 -9.16 -14.57
C ASN A 226 18.58 -8.39 -15.01
N ASN A 227 19.06 -7.43 -14.21
CA ASN A 227 20.30 -6.68 -14.48
C ASN A 227 21.56 -7.36 -13.91
N ASN A 228 21.51 -8.62 -13.48
CA ASN A 228 22.62 -9.35 -12.84
C ASN A 228 23.19 -8.67 -11.56
N LEU A 229 22.42 -7.78 -10.92
CA LEU A 229 22.84 -7.05 -9.73
C LEU A 229 22.68 -7.88 -8.44
N ILE A 230 21.98 -9.00 -8.54
CA ILE A 230 21.81 -9.97 -7.43
C ILE A 230 23.14 -10.57 -6.98
N ILE A 231 24.21 -10.44 -7.78
CA ILE A 231 25.58 -10.87 -7.42
C ILE A 231 26.07 -10.24 -6.11
N LEU A 232 25.50 -9.08 -5.72
CA LEU A 232 25.77 -8.44 -4.43
C LEU A 232 25.33 -9.33 -3.24
N PHE A 233 24.44 -10.29 -3.46
CA PHE A 233 23.83 -11.11 -2.42
C PHE A 233 24.09 -12.60 -2.61
N THR A 234 24.18 -13.06 -3.87
CA THR A 234 24.41 -14.47 -4.18
C THR A 234 25.03 -14.65 -5.56
N GLN A 235 25.96 -15.59 -5.65
CA GLN A 235 26.54 -16.07 -6.92
C GLN A 235 25.76 -17.26 -7.49
N ASN A 236 24.74 -17.75 -6.79
CA ASN A 236 23.97 -18.89 -7.22
C ASN A 236 22.97 -18.51 -8.34
N LEU A 237 23.32 -18.84 -9.58
CA LEU A 237 22.54 -18.50 -10.78
C LEU A 237 21.15 -19.14 -10.80
N LYS A 238 20.95 -20.28 -10.13
CA LYS A 238 19.63 -20.90 -10.01
C LYS A 238 18.72 -20.07 -9.10
N VAL A 239 19.23 -19.68 -7.93
CA VAL A 239 18.50 -18.80 -7.01
C VAL A 239 18.13 -17.51 -7.71
N LYS A 240 19.07 -16.90 -8.45
CA LYS A 240 18.81 -15.74 -9.30
C LYS A 240 17.63 -15.98 -10.25
N ALA A 241 17.69 -17.05 -11.05
CA ALA A 241 16.67 -17.36 -12.05
C ALA A 241 15.30 -17.61 -11.38
N TYR A 242 15.25 -18.37 -10.28
CA TYR A 242 14.02 -18.57 -9.51
C TYR A 242 13.42 -17.26 -9.01
N MET A 243 14.23 -16.39 -8.39
CA MET A 243 13.77 -15.08 -7.90
C MET A 243 13.26 -14.20 -9.04
N GLU A 244 13.93 -14.22 -10.18
CA GLU A 244 13.56 -13.41 -11.35
C GLU A 244 12.20 -13.84 -11.93
N TYR A 245 12.03 -15.13 -12.26
CA TYR A 245 10.76 -15.62 -12.79
C TYR A 245 9.63 -15.52 -11.77
N MET A 246 9.92 -15.79 -10.49
CA MET A 246 8.97 -15.60 -9.41
C MET A 246 8.45 -14.16 -9.35
N SER A 247 9.37 -13.22 -9.34
CA SER A 247 9.02 -11.80 -9.28
C SER A 247 8.27 -11.33 -10.53
N LEU A 248 8.66 -11.82 -11.70
CA LEU A 248 8.00 -11.49 -12.97
C LEU A 248 6.56 -12.03 -13.01
N TYR A 249 6.37 -13.31 -12.70
CA TYR A 249 5.07 -13.98 -12.82
C TYR A 249 4.09 -13.54 -11.73
N ALA A 250 4.58 -13.32 -10.52
CA ALA A 250 3.74 -12.83 -9.41
C ALA A 250 3.54 -11.31 -9.42
N GLY A 251 4.34 -10.55 -10.20
CA GLY A 251 4.39 -9.09 -10.13
C GLY A 251 3.08 -8.38 -10.47
N SER A 252 2.30 -8.91 -11.41
CA SER A 252 1.01 -8.33 -11.81
C SER A 252 -0.13 -8.59 -10.82
N LEU A 253 -0.07 -9.67 -10.05
CA LEU A 253 -1.13 -10.07 -9.11
C LEU A 253 -1.43 -8.99 -8.04
N PRO A 254 -0.46 -8.36 -7.38
CA PRO A 254 -0.73 -7.26 -6.46
C PRO A 254 -1.42 -6.06 -7.12
N LEU A 255 -1.11 -5.74 -8.37
CA LEU A 255 -1.81 -4.69 -9.11
C LEU A 255 -3.27 -5.05 -9.35
N LEU A 256 -3.54 -6.27 -9.79
CA LEU A 256 -4.91 -6.76 -9.94
C LEU A 256 -5.68 -6.69 -8.60
N LEU A 257 -5.05 -7.06 -7.48
CA LEU A 257 -5.68 -7.00 -6.16
C LEU A 257 -5.90 -5.56 -5.67
N TYR A 258 -5.01 -4.64 -6.00
CA TYR A 258 -5.19 -3.22 -5.70
C TYR A 258 -6.40 -2.63 -6.43
N PHE A 259 -6.61 -2.97 -7.70
CA PHE A 259 -7.72 -2.45 -8.50
C PHE A 259 -9.03 -3.22 -8.31
N TYR A 260 -9.02 -4.36 -7.62
CA TYR A 260 -10.20 -5.21 -7.43
C TYR A 260 -11.43 -4.44 -6.91
N PRO A 261 -11.36 -3.62 -5.85
CA PRO A 261 -12.53 -2.89 -5.34
C PRO A 261 -13.13 -1.95 -6.39
N THR A 262 -12.28 -1.34 -7.22
CA THR A 262 -12.69 -0.42 -8.28
C THR A 262 -13.30 -1.15 -9.46
N ALA A 263 -12.70 -2.27 -9.88
CA ALA A 263 -13.14 -3.05 -11.03
C ALA A 263 -14.48 -3.78 -10.80
N VAL A 264 -14.75 -4.19 -9.54
CA VAL A 264 -15.95 -4.98 -9.17
C VAL A 264 -17.06 -4.12 -8.53
N GLN A 265 -16.90 -2.80 -8.50
CA GLN A 265 -17.86 -1.86 -7.87
C GLN A 265 -19.30 -2.03 -8.39
N LYS A 266 -20.30 -1.87 -7.48
CA LYS A 266 -21.72 -1.82 -7.86
C LYS A 266 -21.96 -0.70 -8.89
N GLY A 267 -22.69 -1.02 -9.99
CA GLY A 267 -22.94 -0.08 -11.09
C GLY A 267 -21.96 -0.16 -12.26
N ARG A 268 -20.89 -0.97 -12.18
CA ARG A 268 -20.08 -1.29 -13.35
C ARG A 268 -20.72 -2.39 -14.20
N ASN A 269 -20.53 -2.35 -15.51
CA ASN A 269 -21.06 -3.35 -16.44
C ASN A 269 -20.68 -4.78 -16.00
N ARG A 270 -21.62 -5.71 -16.10
CA ARG A 270 -21.45 -7.13 -15.75
C ARG A 270 -20.28 -7.77 -16.49
N PHE A 271 -20.06 -7.40 -17.76
CA PHE A 271 -18.94 -7.88 -18.57
C PHE A 271 -17.60 -7.56 -17.93
N PHE A 272 -17.36 -6.29 -17.54
CA PHE A 272 -16.10 -5.89 -16.91
C PHE A 272 -15.84 -6.62 -15.60
N ARG A 273 -16.88 -6.86 -14.80
CA ARG A 273 -16.74 -7.58 -13.53
C ARG A 273 -16.37 -9.05 -13.73
N ILE A 274 -16.99 -9.71 -14.70
CA ILE A 274 -16.72 -11.13 -15.00
C ILE A 274 -15.32 -11.27 -15.61
N PHE A 275 -14.98 -10.42 -16.58
CA PHE A 275 -13.68 -10.45 -17.25
C PHE A 275 -12.55 -10.21 -16.26
N TYR A 276 -12.71 -9.24 -15.34
CA TYR A 276 -11.72 -8.97 -14.30
C TYR A 276 -11.51 -10.16 -13.35
N LYS A 277 -12.60 -10.77 -12.91
CA LYS A 277 -12.51 -11.98 -12.08
C LYS A 277 -11.83 -13.12 -12.83
N GLY A 278 -12.11 -13.25 -14.13
CA GLY A 278 -11.45 -14.23 -15.01
C GLY A 278 -9.94 -13.99 -15.08
N LEU A 279 -9.49 -12.74 -15.28
CA LEU A 279 -8.07 -12.38 -15.28
C LEU A 279 -7.40 -12.71 -13.96
N LEU A 280 -7.99 -12.29 -12.84
CA LEU A 280 -7.44 -12.56 -11.51
C LEU A 280 -7.32 -14.06 -11.24
N THR A 281 -8.36 -14.82 -11.59
CA THR A 281 -8.36 -16.28 -11.43
C THR A 281 -7.34 -16.93 -12.35
N GLY A 282 -7.29 -16.51 -13.63
CA GLY A 282 -6.33 -17.00 -14.61
C GLY A 282 -4.89 -16.76 -14.20
N GLN A 283 -4.57 -15.54 -13.73
CA GLN A 283 -3.24 -15.20 -13.22
C GLN A 283 -2.85 -16.06 -12.01
N THR A 284 -3.79 -16.25 -11.07
CA THR A 284 -3.53 -17.08 -9.89
C THR A 284 -3.27 -18.53 -10.26
N ILE A 285 -4.10 -19.09 -11.16
CA ILE A 285 -3.94 -20.47 -11.68
C ILE A 285 -2.60 -20.61 -12.40
N PHE A 286 -2.25 -19.63 -13.26
CA PHE A 286 -0.98 -19.64 -14.00
C PHE A 286 0.22 -19.65 -13.04
N ILE A 287 0.22 -18.80 -12.00
CA ILE A 287 1.30 -18.77 -11.00
C ILE A 287 1.43 -20.14 -10.33
N VAL A 288 0.33 -20.69 -9.81
CA VAL A 288 0.34 -21.99 -9.14
C VAL A 288 0.83 -23.09 -10.09
N PHE A 289 0.36 -23.09 -11.33
CA PHE A 289 0.78 -24.05 -12.37
C PHE A 289 2.29 -23.95 -12.65
N ALA A 290 2.79 -22.76 -13.00
CA ALA A 290 4.19 -22.54 -13.36
C ALA A 290 5.14 -22.95 -12.22
N PHE A 291 4.81 -22.59 -10.97
CA PHE A 291 5.60 -22.99 -9.82
C PHE A 291 5.56 -24.50 -9.54
N SER A 292 4.39 -25.11 -9.67
CA SER A 292 4.24 -26.55 -9.46
C SER A 292 5.00 -27.34 -10.53
N MET A 293 4.89 -26.94 -11.79
CA MET A 293 5.59 -27.60 -12.90
C MET A 293 7.10 -27.46 -12.80
N GLN A 294 7.59 -26.27 -12.41
CA GLN A 294 9.02 -26.06 -12.15
C GLN A 294 9.52 -26.88 -10.94
N ALA A 295 8.74 -26.96 -9.85
CA ALA A 295 9.12 -27.73 -8.66
C ALA A 295 9.19 -29.23 -8.96
N LEU A 296 8.27 -29.74 -9.79
CA LEU A 296 8.25 -31.11 -10.27
C LEU A 296 9.26 -31.37 -11.40
N ASN A 297 9.94 -30.32 -11.88
CA ASN A 297 10.89 -30.39 -12.99
C ASN A 297 10.29 -30.94 -14.31
N LEU A 298 8.99 -30.66 -14.54
CA LEU A 298 8.26 -31.09 -15.73
C LEU A 298 8.29 -30.02 -16.83
N VAL A 299 8.08 -28.75 -16.45
CA VAL A 299 8.15 -27.58 -17.33
C VAL A 299 8.98 -26.52 -16.63
N HIS A 300 9.96 -25.96 -17.33
CA HIS A 300 10.82 -24.92 -16.79
C HIS A 300 10.26 -23.53 -17.07
N PHE A 301 10.47 -22.58 -16.16
CA PHE A 301 10.02 -21.19 -16.29
C PHE A 301 10.27 -20.55 -17.68
N PRO A 302 11.43 -20.71 -18.35
CA PRO A 302 11.63 -20.13 -19.68
C PRO A 302 10.62 -20.59 -20.72
N GLN A 303 10.06 -21.80 -20.58
CA GLN A 303 9.06 -22.37 -21.49
C GLN A 303 7.68 -21.73 -21.29
N ASP A 304 7.35 -21.33 -20.05
CA ASP A 304 6.09 -20.68 -19.69
C ASP A 304 6.08 -19.18 -19.97
N LEU A 305 7.23 -18.58 -20.34
CA LEU A 305 7.37 -17.12 -20.54
C LEU A 305 6.39 -16.57 -21.58
N LYS A 306 6.10 -17.32 -22.65
CA LYS A 306 5.11 -16.93 -23.68
C LYS A 306 3.70 -16.82 -23.09
N ALA A 307 3.31 -17.77 -22.25
CA ALA A 307 2.01 -17.76 -21.58
C ALA A 307 1.91 -16.57 -20.61
N ALA A 308 2.97 -16.28 -19.84
CA ALA A 308 3.06 -15.11 -18.99
C ALA A 308 2.90 -13.80 -19.79
N GLN A 309 3.58 -13.67 -20.92
CA GLN A 309 3.47 -12.49 -21.80
C GLN A 309 2.05 -12.33 -22.37
N MET A 310 1.38 -13.41 -22.75
CA MET A 310 -0.03 -13.36 -23.21
C MET A 310 -0.96 -12.85 -22.09
N LEU A 311 -0.79 -13.32 -20.86
CA LEU A 311 -1.55 -12.83 -19.73
C LEU A 311 -1.29 -11.34 -19.46
N MET A 312 -0.04 -10.89 -19.52
CA MET A 312 0.32 -9.47 -19.38
C MET A 312 -0.34 -8.61 -20.47
N ILE A 313 -0.41 -9.09 -21.72
CA ILE A 313 -1.11 -8.39 -22.81
C ILE A 313 -2.61 -8.28 -22.48
N LEU A 314 -3.24 -9.34 -21.99
CA LEU A 314 -4.66 -9.31 -21.61
C LEU A 314 -4.92 -8.32 -20.45
N GLU A 315 -4.01 -8.24 -19.48
CA GLU A 315 -4.07 -7.25 -18.40
C GLU A 315 -3.97 -5.81 -18.93
N VAL A 316 -3.07 -5.58 -19.88
CA VAL A 316 -2.90 -4.29 -20.55
C VAL A 316 -4.19 -3.90 -21.30
N VAL A 317 -4.75 -4.81 -22.08
CA VAL A 317 -6.02 -4.61 -22.80
C VAL A 317 -7.14 -4.28 -21.81
N PHE A 318 -7.20 -4.99 -20.69
CA PHE A 318 -8.20 -4.74 -19.67
C PHE A 318 -8.04 -3.35 -19.04
N ILE A 319 -6.82 -2.90 -18.76
CA ILE A 319 -6.55 -1.55 -18.23
C ILE A 319 -7.03 -0.48 -19.22
N ILE A 320 -6.77 -0.66 -20.53
CA ILE A 320 -7.26 0.23 -21.58
C ILE A 320 -8.80 0.30 -21.54
N LEU A 321 -9.46 -0.85 -21.54
CA LEU A 321 -10.92 -0.93 -21.50
C LEU A 321 -11.50 -0.27 -20.25
N LEU A 322 -10.85 -0.41 -19.08
CA LEU A 322 -11.23 0.28 -17.84
C LEU A 322 -11.16 1.80 -17.99
N ILE A 323 -10.06 2.30 -18.57
CA ILE A 323 -9.87 3.75 -18.78
C ILE A 323 -10.95 4.31 -19.70
N ILE A 324 -11.26 3.58 -20.79
CA ILE A 324 -12.30 3.95 -21.75
C ILE A 324 -13.69 3.96 -21.08
N ASP A 325 -14.06 2.90 -20.36
CA ASP A 325 -15.34 2.80 -19.63
C ASP A 325 -15.53 3.94 -18.63
N ASP A 326 -14.49 4.29 -17.90
CA ASP A 326 -14.51 5.38 -16.95
C ASP A 326 -14.64 6.76 -17.64
N GLY A 327 -13.98 6.94 -18.77
CA GLY A 327 -14.10 8.16 -19.60
C GLY A 327 -15.53 8.37 -20.13
N ILE A 328 -16.14 7.31 -20.67
CA ILE A 328 -17.49 7.35 -21.24
C ILE A 328 -18.53 7.65 -20.15
N HIS A 329 -18.43 7.02 -18.98
CA HIS A 329 -19.42 7.18 -17.91
C HIS A 329 -19.16 8.37 -17.00
N ARG A 330 -18.19 9.25 -17.30
CA ARG A 330 -17.80 10.43 -16.50
C ARG A 330 -17.75 10.13 -15.00
N ARG A 331 -17.31 8.94 -14.63
CA ARG A 331 -17.14 8.56 -13.23
C ARG A 331 -16.11 9.48 -12.61
N LYS A 332 -16.39 10.02 -11.41
CA LYS A 332 -15.44 10.88 -10.68
C LYS A 332 -14.18 10.07 -10.33
N TYR A 333 -13.24 10.07 -11.27
CA TYR A 333 -11.99 9.34 -11.13
C TYR A 333 -10.88 10.25 -10.61
N ASN A 334 -9.93 9.62 -9.93
CA ASN A 334 -8.71 10.31 -9.56
C ASN A 334 -7.81 10.39 -10.80
N HIS A 335 -7.62 11.60 -11.35
CA HIS A 335 -6.76 11.82 -12.52
C HIS A 335 -5.34 11.25 -12.33
N MET A 336 -4.83 11.25 -11.09
CA MET A 336 -3.52 10.65 -10.76
C MET A 336 -3.50 9.15 -10.98
N LEU A 337 -4.60 8.44 -10.70
CA LEU A 337 -4.72 7.01 -10.97
C LEU A 337 -4.75 6.73 -12.47
N GLN A 338 -5.51 7.53 -13.25
CA GLN A 338 -5.53 7.41 -14.72
C GLN A 338 -4.14 7.64 -15.31
N LEU A 339 -3.43 8.67 -14.85
CA LEU A 339 -2.07 8.95 -15.28
C LEU A 339 -1.12 7.78 -14.95
N GLY A 340 -1.24 7.21 -13.76
CA GLY A 340 -0.49 6.03 -13.34
C GLY A 340 -0.78 4.81 -14.22
N MET A 341 -2.06 4.56 -14.54
CA MET A 341 -2.47 3.44 -15.41
C MET A 341 -1.96 3.61 -16.84
N VAL A 342 -2.03 4.82 -17.41
CA VAL A 342 -1.46 5.10 -18.74
C VAL A 342 0.06 4.97 -18.72
N GLY A 343 0.72 5.42 -17.67
CA GLY A 343 2.16 5.26 -17.49
C GLY A 343 2.60 3.80 -17.42
N ILE A 344 1.87 2.96 -16.66
CA ILE A 344 2.10 1.49 -16.64
C ILE A 344 2.01 0.90 -18.04
N LEU A 345 0.92 1.21 -18.72
CA LEU A 345 0.67 0.71 -20.05
C LEU A 345 1.83 1.01 -20.99
N PHE A 346 2.29 2.27 -20.99
CA PHE A 346 3.38 2.71 -21.84
C PHE A 346 4.69 1.96 -21.52
N VAL A 347 5.00 1.79 -20.23
CA VAL A 347 6.22 1.07 -19.80
C VAL A 347 6.16 -0.41 -20.18
N ILE A 348 5.04 -1.08 -19.93
CA ILE A 348 4.86 -2.51 -20.26
C ILE A 348 4.96 -2.71 -21.79
N LEU A 349 4.28 -1.88 -22.58
CA LEU A 349 4.34 -1.96 -24.04
C LEU A 349 5.76 -1.70 -24.57
N TYR A 350 6.42 -0.67 -24.05
CA TYR A 350 7.79 -0.34 -24.41
C TYR A 350 8.74 -1.52 -24.14
N GLU A 351 8.68 -2.10 -22.96
CA GLU A 351 9.52 -3.23 -22.57
C GLU A 351 9.23 -4.47 -23.40
N LEU A 352 7.97 -4.75 -23.68
CA LEU A 352 7.55 -5.90 -24.47
C LEU A 352 8.02 -5.78 -25.93
N VAL A 353 7.94 -4.56 -26.49
CA VAL A 353 8.47 -4.26 -27.82
C VAL A 353 9.99 -4.40 -27.82
N GLN A 354 10.68 -3.76 -26.86
CA GLN A 354 12.15 -3.80 -26.74
C GLN A 354 12.65 -5.26 -26.61
N TYR A 355 12.04 -6.05 -25.74
CA TYR A 355 12.41 -7.45 -25.56
C TYR A 355 12.27 -8.24 -26.86
N ASN A 356 11.12 -8.12 -27.56
CA ASN A 356 10.89 -8.88 -28.79
C ASN A 356 11.75 -8.37 -29.94
N VAL A 357 11.95 -7.04 -30.08
CA VAL A 357 12.82 -6.48 -31.12
C VAL A 357 14.26 -6.95 -30.94
N GLN A 358 14.78 -6.91 -29.71
CA GLN A 358 16.14 -7.39 -29.43
C GLN A 358 16.27 -8.89 -29.60
N LYS A 359 15.27 -9.67 -29.20
CA LYS A 359 15.32 -11.12 -29.34
C LYS A 359 15.25 -11.60 -30.80
N PHE A 360 14.52 -10.90 -31.67
CA PHE A 360 14.21 -11.39 -33.00
C PHE A 360 14.75 -10.54 -34.17
N PHE A 361 15.03 -9.24 -33.95
CA PHE A 361 15.28 -8.30 -35.06
C PHE A 361 16.60 -7.54 -34.97
N VAL A 362 17.19 -7.37 -33.80
CA VAL A 362 18.41 -6.55 -33.64
C VAL A 362 19.64 -7.44 -33.58
N HIS A 363 20.63 -7.14 -34.41
CA HIS A 363 21.97 -7.70 -34.29
C HIS A 363 22.55 -7.33 -32.94
N PHE A 364 23.08 -8.31 -32.23
CA PHE A 364 23.57 -8.19 -30.88
C PHE A 364 24.83 -7.27 -30.85
N GLU A 365 24.65 -5.97 -30.93
CA GLU A 365 25.71 -5.07 -30.48
C GLU A 365 25.75 -5.20 -28.94
N GLY A 366 26.89 -5.57 -28.37
CA GLY A 366 27.14 -5.95 -26.98
C GLY A 366 26.65 -5.00 -25.85
N ASN A 367 25.67 -4.19 -26.16
CA ASN A 367 24.88 -3.42 -25.21
C ASN A 367 23.61 -4.21 -24.88
N LYS A 368 23.74 -5.05 -23.88
CA LYS A 368 22.63 -5.73 -23.26
C LYS A 368 21.41 -4.86 -23.10
N TYR A 369 20.26 -5.50 -23.39
CA TYR A 369 18.96 -5.06 -22.92
C TYR A 369 19.06 -4.53 -21.49
N SER A 370 18.98 -3.24 -21.39
CA SER A 370 19.00 -2.55 -20.12
C SER A 370 17.58 -2.15 -19.80
N SER A 371 16.91 -2.98 -19.02
CA SER A 371 15.54 -2.75 -18.66
C SER A 371 15.32 -1.38 -18.02
N SER A 372 14.37 -0.62 -18.57
CA SER A 372 13.90 0.65 -18.03
C SER A 372 12.72 0.48 -17.06
N VAL A 373 12.30 -0.77 -16.81
CA VAL A 373 11.15 -1.12 -15.94
C VAL A 373 11.27 -0.50 -14.56
N CYS A 374 12.47 -0.43 -14.00
CA CYS A 374 12.66 0.15 -12.66
C CYS A 374 12.21 1.61 -12.57
N TYR A 375 12.40 2.41 -13.61
CA TYR A 375 11.94 3.81 -13.62
C TYR A 375 10.41 3.90 -13.75
N GLY A 376 9.85 3.07 -14.64
CA GLY A 376 8.40 2.91 -14.76
C GLY A 376 7.75 2.43 -13.46
N ALA A 377 8.36 1.44 -12.81
CA ALA A 377 7.90 0.93 -11.52
C ALA A 377 7.91 1.99 -10.43
N LEU A 378 8.94 2.82 -10.36
CA LEU A 378 9.00 3.94 -9.41
C LEU A 378 7.85 4.93 -9.65
N PHE A 379 7.60 5.29 -10.92
CA PHE A 379 6.50 6.18 -11.30
C PHE A 379 5.13 5.59 -10.91
N ILE A 380 4.92 4.31 -11.14
CA ILE A 380 3.69 3.60 -10.80
C ILE A 380 3.47 3.57 -9.29
N VAL A 381 4.48 3.17 -8.52
CA VAL A 381 4.41 3.13 -7.07
C VAL A 381 4.07 4.52 -6.52
N ALA A 382 4.68 5.58 -7.05
CA ALA A 382 4.34 6.95 -6.69
C ALA A 382 2.89 7.30 -7.02
N ALA A 383 2.39 6.95 -8.22
CA ALA A 383 1.01 7.20 -8.64
C ALA A 383 -0.01 6.44 -7.76
N LEU A 384 0.27 5.18 -7.42
CA LEU A 384 -0.57 4.36 -6.54
C LEU A 384 -0.61 4.92 -5.11
N LEU A 385 0.52 5.43 -4.61
CA LEU A 385 0.59 6.09 -3.31
C LEU A 385 -0.21 7.39 -3.28
N LEU A 386 -0.13 8.20 -4.33
CA LEU A 386 -0.92 9.42 -4.46
C LEU A 386 -2.43 9.11 -4.52
N ASP A 387 -2.82 8.07 -5.24
CA ASP A 387 -4.21 7.60 -5.25
C ASP A 387 -4.66 7.13 -3.86
N TYR A 388 -3.84 6.31 -3.20
CA TYR A 388 -4.12 5.82 -1.85
C TYR A 388 -4.28 6.97 -0.85
N THR A 389 -3.36 7.94 -0.83
CA THR A 389 -3.43 9.11 0.06
C THR A 389 -4.67 9.96 -0.23
N GLY A 390 -5.00 10.15 -1.50
CA GLY A 390 -6.21 10.86 -1.92
C GLY A 390 -7.51 10.16 -1.50
N LYS A 391 -7.59 8.83 -1.57
CA LYS A 391 -8.74 8.03 -1.09
C LYS A 391 -8.90 8.12 0.42
N THR A 392 -7.80 7.96 1.15
CA THR A 392 -7.79 8.01 2.62
C THR A 392 -8.17 9.40 3.14
N SER A 393 -7.64 10.47 2.53
CA SER A 393 -7.96 11.84 2.89
C SER A 393 -9.45 12.16 2.68
N ARG A 394 -10.02 11.74 1.54
CA ARG A 394 -11.45 11.90 1.25
C ARG A 394 -12.35 11.12 2.21
N GLY A 395 -11.95 9.90 2.58
CA GLY A 395 -12.68 9.10 3.58
C GLY A 395 -12.78 9.81 4.92
N LEU A 396 -11.66 10.33 5.42
CA LEU A 396 -11.62 11.06 6.70
C LEU A 396 -12.38 12.39 6.65
N TYR A 397 -12.33 13.09 5.52
CA TYR A 397 -13.11 14.32 5.37
C TYR A 397 -14.61 14.03 5.45
N LYS A 398 -15.08 12.95 4.79
CA LYS A 398 -16.48 12.52 4.88
C LYS A 398 -16.89 12.14 6.29
N GLU A 399 -16.06 11.36 6.99
CA GLU A 399 -16.32 10.98 8.39
C GLU A 399 -16.40 12.22 9.29
N ALA A 400 -15.46 13.16 9.14
CA ALA A 400 -15.47 14.40 9.90
C ALA A 400 -16.71 15.27 9.58
N GLN A 401 -17.10 15.35 8.30
CA GLN A 401 -18.30 16.07 7.88
C GLN A 401 -19.58 15.40 8.42
N GLN A 402 -19.64 14.08 8.43
CA GLN A 402 -20.78 13.35 8.99
C GLN A 402 -20.89 13.57 10.50
N GLN A 403 -19.76 13.49 11.25
CA GLN A 403 -19.75 13.80 12.68
C GLN A 403 -20.18 15.23 12.97
N LEU A 404 -19.75 16.19 12.13
CA LEU A 404 -20.18 17.57 12.27
C LEU A 404 -21.69 17.71 12.06
N LEU A 405 -22.23 17.08 11.00
CA LEU A 405 -23.67 17.09 10.73
C LEU A 405 -24.47 16.41 11.84
N GLU A 406 -23.98 15.29 12.39
CA GLU A 406 -24.61 14.62 13.53
C GLU A 406 -24.59 15.51 14.76
N ASN A 407 -23.46 16.16 15.08
CA ASN A 407 -23.38 17.10 16.19
C ASN A 407 -24.37 18.28 16.02
N MET A 408 -24.41 18.89 14.84
CA MET A 408 -25.36 19.98 14.54
C MET A 408 -26.82 19.52 14.59
N ALA A 409 -27.11 18.26 14.23
CA ALA A 409 -28.46 17.70 14.22
C ALA A 409 -28.95 17.31 15.63
N TYR A 410 -28.04 17.00 16.56
CA TYR A 410 -28.37 16.34 17.83
C TYR A 410 -27.89 17.04 19.10
N SER A 411 -27.10 18.14 19.00
CA SER A 411 -26.66 18.91 20.16
C SER A 411 -27.18 20.34 20.16
N ASP A 412 -27.33 20.90 21.35
CA ASP A 412 -27.59 22.32 21.57
C ASP A 412 -26.26 23.09 21.54
N GLU A 413 -26.16 24.10 20.65
CA GLU A 413 -24.90 24.83 20.39
C GLU A 413 -24.41 25.61 21.62
N LEU A 414 -25.33 26.09 22.47
CA LEU A 414 -24.97 26.93 23.62
C LEU A 414 -24.42 26.10 24.79
N THR A 415 -25.13 25.00 25.10
CA THR A 415 -24.84 24.18 26.29
C THR A 415 -23.99 22.96 26.03
N GLY A 416 -23.93 22.53 24.76
CA GLY A 416 -23.29 21.28 24.31
C GLY A 416 -23.99 20.03 24.88
N LEU A 417 -25.19 20.14 25.41
CA LEU A 417 -26.07 19.01 25.76
C LEU A 417 -26.77 18.48 24.50
N SER A 418 -27.47 17.37 24.61
CA SER A 418 -28.38 16.95 23.54
C SER A 418 -29.45 18.01 23.30
N ASN A 419 -29.92 18.12 22.06
CA ASN A 419 -31.10 18.92 21.75
C ASN A 419 -32.36 18.08 21.90
N ARG A 420 -33.53 18.72 21.71
CA ARG A 420 -34.86 18.05 21.78
C ARG A 420 -34.94 16.81 20.91
N ARG A 421 -34.50 16.92 19.65
CA ARG A 421 -34.55 15.80 18.69
C ARG A 421 -33.80 14.55 19.17
N LYS A 422 -32.63 14.73 19.78
CA LYS A 422 -31.85 13.63 20.34
C LYS A 422 -32.54 13.00 21.56
N CYS A 423 -33.15 13.82 22.41
CA CYS A 423 -33.91 13.34 23.54
C CYS A 423 -35.11 12.49 23.10
N ASP A 424 -35.89 13.00 22.14
CA ASP A 424 -37.05 12.30 21.59
C ASP A 424 -36.64 10.93 21.01
N GLU A 425 -35.55 10.89 20.21
CA GLU A 425 -35.03 9.62 19.65
C GLU A 425 -34.64 8.59 20.72
N VAL A 426 -34.06 9.07 21.84
CA VAL A 426 -33.68 8.16 22.96
C VAL A 426 -34.94 7.62 23.64
N VAL A 427 -35.91 8.49 23.90
CA VAL A 427 -37.17 8.07 24.58
C VAL A 427 -37.97 7.13 23.69
N GLU A 428 -38.11 7.42 22.39
CA GLU A 428 -38.79 6.53 21.44
C GLU A 428 -38.16 5.14 21.40
N LYS A 429 -36.82 5.06 21.33
CA LYS A 429 -36.10 3.76 21.35
C LYS A 429 -36.33 2.98 22.64
N LEU A 430 -36.43 3.65 23.77
CA LEU A 430 -36.71 2.99 25.05
C LEU A 430 -38.15 2.49 25.12
N LEU A 431 -39.11 3.23 24.58
CA LEU A 431 -40.53 2.81 24.48
C LEU A 431 -40.66 1.60 23.54
N ASP A 432 -40.02 1.59 22.38
CA ASP A 432 -40.03 0.46 21.45
C ASP A 432 -39.38 -0.80 22.02
N GLY A 433 -38.40 -0.66 22.91
CA GLY A 433 -37.69 -1.76 23.57
C GLY A 433 -38.37 -2.29 24.81
N ASP A 434 -39.52 -1.76 25.18
CA ASP A 434 -40.28 -2.09 26.43
C ASP A 434 -39.41 -1.99 27.71
N THR A 435 -38.44 -1.07 27.70
CA THR A 435 -37.48 -0.87 28.79
C THR A 435 -38.02 0.20 29.74
N ASP A 436 -38.03 -0.04 31.06
CA ASP A 436 -38.39 0.99 32.01
C ASP A 436 -37.32 2.06 32.15
N PHE A 437 -37.74 3.31 32.33
CA PHE A 437 -36.87 4.47 32.46
C PHE A 437 -37.57 5.61 33.20
N THR A 438 -36.80 6.55 33.69
CA THR A 438 -37.28 7.78 34.34
C THR A 438 -37.00 9.00 33.46
N LEU A 439 -38.06 9.76 33.16
CA LEU A 439 -37.96 11.05 32.52
C LEU A 439 -38.06 12.17 33.58
N ILE A 440 -37.12 13.10 33.55
CA ILE A 440 -37.13 14.27 34.43
C ILE A 440 -37.25 15.49 33.53
N SER A 441 -38.30 16.29 33.68
CA SER A 441 -38.46 17.61 33.08
C SER A 441 -38.04 18.68 34.08
N MET A 442 -37.24 19.64 33.62
CA MET A 442 -36.69 20.72 34.46
C MET A 442 -36.84 22.05 33.76
N ASP A 443 -37.13 23.11 34.57
CA ASP A 443 -37.20 24.49 34.12
C ASP A 443 -36.22 25.33 34.95
N LEU A 444 -35.26 25.95 34.28
CA LEU A 444 -34.25 26.79 34.93
C LEU A 444 -34.86 28.15 35.31
N ASN A 445 -34.94 28.40 36.58
CA ASN A 445 -35.51 29.64 37.11
C ASN A 445 -34.63 30.87 36.82
N LEU A 446 -35.23 32.02 36.76
CA LEU A 446 -34.59 33.33 36.69
C LEU A 446 -33.87 33.65 35.36
N LEU A 447 -33.93 32.80 34.35
CA LEU A 447 -33.25 33.06 33.05
C LEU A 447 -33.69 34.41 32.47
N LYS A 448 -35.02 34.66 32.45
CA LYS A 448 -35.56 35.93 31.96
C LYS A 448 -35.04 37.12 32.74
N TYR A 449 -35.01 37.03 34.07
CA TYR A 449 -34.47 38.09 34.93
C TYR A 449 -32.99 38.41 34.62
N TYR A 450 -32.16 37.37 34.44
CA TYR A 450 -30.75 37.58 34.07
C TYR A 450 -30.61 38.21 32.69
N ASN A 451 -31.41 37.79 31.72
CA ASN A 451 -31.41 38.36 30.36
C ASN A 451 -31.82 39.86 30.40
N ASP A 452 -32.92 40.16 31.09
CA ASP A 452 -33.49 41.53 31.14
C ASP A 452 -32.62 42.49 31.95
N THR A 453 -31.93 42.00 33.02
CA THR A 453 -31.15 42.83 33.94
C THR A 453 -29.68 42.94 33.54
N TYR A 454 -29.08 41.85 33.07
CA TYR A 454 -27.61 41.77 32.86
C TYR A 454 -27.24 41.43 31.40
N GLY A 455 -28.23 41.28 30.53
CA GLY A 455 -28.03 40.97 29.12
C GLY A 455 -27.90 39.48 28.83
N HIS A 456 -28.04 39.11 27.57
CA HIS A 456 -28.05 37.71 27.10
C HIS A 456 -26.77 36.92 27.41
N GLU A 457 -25.61 37.58 27.46
CA GLU A 457 -24.34 36.91 27.82
C GLU A 457 -24.37 36.31 29.24
N LYS A 458 -25.01 36.98 30.23
CA LYS A 458 -25.19 36.45 31.58
C LYS A 458 -26.24 35.30 31.59
N GLY A 459 -27.33 35.43 30.83
CA GLY A 459 -28.28 34.32 30.65
C GLY A 459 -27.64 33.09 30.02
N ASP A 460 -26.78 33.29 29.02
CA ASP A 460 -26.02 32.21 28.40
C ASP A 460 -25.04 31.57 29.40
N ALA A 461 -24.38 32.36 30.24
CA ALA A 461 -23.51 31.85 31.31
C ALA A 461 -24.30 31.01 32.35
N LEU A 462 -25.54 31.45 32.68
CA LEU A 462 -26.44 30.70 33.56
C LEU A 462 -26.80 29.33 32.94
N LEU A 463 -27.19 29.32 31.67
CA LEU A 463 -27.50 28.08 30.91
C LEU A 463 -26.32 27.12 30.83
N ARG A 464 -25.10 27.63 30.53
CA ARG A 464 -23.87 26.80 30.48
C ARG A 464 -23.53 26.22 31.86
N SER A 465 -23.68 27.04 32.93
CA SER A 465 -23.42 26.60 34.28
C SER A 465 -24.40 25.51 34.72
N PHE A 466 -25.71 25.67 34.39
CA PHE A 466 -26.70 24.68 34.69
C PHE A 466 -26.45 23.36 33.93
N ALA A 467 -26.10 23.45 32.63
CA ALA A 467 -25.70 22.27 31.83
C ALA A 467 -24.52 21.49 32.45
N SER A 468 -23.54 22.22 33.04
CA SER A 468 -22.43 21.59 33.79
C SER A 468 -22.94 20.84 35.03
N VAL A 469 -23.84 21.46 35.79
CA VAL A 469 -24.47 20.83 36.96
C VAL A 469 -25.23 19.54 36.59
N LEU A 470 -26.00 19.58 35.50
CA LEU A 470 -26.74 18.40 35.05
C LEU A 470 -25.82 17.23 34.68
N ARG A 471 -24.67 17.49 34.02
CA ARG A 471 -23.69 16.45 33.73
C ARG A 471 -23.04 15.84 34.97
N GLU A 472 -22.79 16.66 35.98
CA GLU A 472 -22.21 16.23 37.27
C GLU A 472 -23.22 15.46 38.11
N ALA A 473 -24.48 15.91 38.14
CA ALA A 473 -25.54 15.31 38.94
C ALA A 473 -26.05 14.00 38.38
N PHE A 474 -26.04 13.81 37.06
CA PHE A 474 -26.62 12.65 36.39
C PHE A 474 -25.60 11.91 35.51
N PRO A 475 -24.53 11.35 36.06
CA PRO A 475 -23.51 10.67 35.27
C PRO A 475 -24.01 9.40 34.56
N ALA A 476 -25.09 8.79 35.06
CA ALA A 476 -25.71 7.61 34.50
C ALA A 476 -26.85 7.92 33.50
N ALA A 477 -27.08 9.19 33.16
CA ALA A 477 -28.15 9.57 32.25
C ALA A 477 -27.94 9.03 30.85
N LEU A 478 -29.00 8.46 30.24
CA LEU A 478 -29.06 8.02 28.86
C LEU A 478 -29.10 9.20 27.90
N ALA A 479 -29.72 10.30 28.33
CA ALA A 479 -29.70 11.59 27.65
C ALA A 479 -29.86 12.72 28.67
N ILE A 480 -29.14 13.84 28.43
CA ILE A 480 -29.35 15.13 29.06
C ILE A 480 -29.53 16.13 27.93
N ALA A 481 -30.68 16.77 27.86
CA ALA A 481 -31.03 17.62 26.74
C ALA A 481 -31.56 18.97 27.16
N ARG A 482 -31.25 20.01 26.35
CA ARG A 482 -31.96 21.28 26.38
C ARG A 482 -33.04 21.26 25.30
N VAL A 483 -34.30 21.34 25.71
CA VAL A 483 -35.47 21.15 24.85
C VAL A 483 -36.18 22.46 24.52
N GLY A 484 -35.91 23.50 25.28
CA GLY A 484 -36.48 24.84 25.12
C GLY A 484 -35.50 25.92 25.58
N GLY A 485 -35.95 27.15 25.75
CA GLY A 485 -35.14 28.28 26.23
C GLY A 485 -34.47 28.01 27.57
N ASP A 486 -35.30 27.70 28.59
CA ASP A 486 -34.95 27.38 29.98
C ASP A 486 -35.34 25.94 30.37
N GLU A 487 -35.83 25.14 29.42
CA GLU A 487 -36.33 23.80 29.64
C GLU A 487 -35.26 22.75 29.35
N PHE A 488 -35.09 21.78 30.26
CA PHE A 488 -34.14 20.69 30.16
C PHE A 488 -34.83 19.35 30.48
N HIS A 489 -34.44 18.31 29.76
CA HIS A 489 -34.87 16.94 30.05
C HIS A 489 -33.66 16.07 30.39
N VAL A 490 -33.87 15.17 31.36
CA VAL A 490 -32.91 14.12 31.70
C VAL A 490 -33.63 12.77 31.62
N VAL A 491 -33.07 11.85 30.88
CA VAL A 491 -33.57 10.48 30.75
C VAL A 491 -32.59 9.56 31.48
N LEU A 492 -33.07 8.95 32.56
CA LEU A 492 -32.33 7.97 33.37
C LEU A 492 -32.76 6.55 33.02
N PRO A 493 -31.90 5.53 33.17
CA PRO A 493 -32.32 4.15 33.13
C PRO A 493 -33.35 3.87 34.24
N ASP A 494 -33.89 2.68 34.28
CA ASP A 494 -34.79 2.25 35.38
C ASP A 494 -34.19 2.63 36.74
N ARG A 495 -34.98 3.33 37.57
CA ARG A 495 -34.59 3.84 38.89
C ARG A 495 -35.61 3.46 39.95
N LYS A 496 -35.15 2.78 41.00
CA LYS A 496 -35.94 2.64 42.20
C LYS A 496 -36.17 4.00 42.86
N GLN A 497 -37.23 4.10 43.66
CA GLN A 497 -37.60 5.38 44.26
C GLN A 497 -36.50 5.96 45.17
N GLU A 498 -35.71 5.12 45.82
CA GLU A 498 -34.54 5.53 46.62
C GLU A 498 -33.43 6.06 45.74
N GLU A 499 -33.11 5.40 44.65
CA GLU A 499 -32.05 5.85 43.69
C GLU A 499 -32.42 7.18 43.03
N LEU A 500 -33.68 7.37 42.66
CA LEU A 500 -34.17 8.64 42.12
C LEU A 500 -34.04 9.78 43.14
N ARG A 501 -34.29 9.50 44.44
CA ARG A 501 -34.08 10.47 45.54
C ARG A 501 -32.60 10.81 45.69
N GLU A 502 -31.72 9.84 45.59
CA GLU A 502 -30.25 10.07 45.60
C GLU A 502 -29.81 10.94 44.43
N ASP A 503 -30.25 10.63 43.20
CA ASP A 503 -29.97 11.43 42.00
C ASP A 503 -30.45 12.90 42.19
N LEU A 504 -31.65 13.11 42.68
CA LEU A 504 -32.19 14.46 42.96
C LEU A 504 -31.45 15.16 44.11
N THR A 505 -31.01 14.44 45.13
CA THR A 505 -30.19 14.98 46.22
C THR A 505 -28.82 15.42 45.70
N CYS A 506 -28.24 14.60 44.79
CA CYS A 506 -27.00 14.97 44.10
C CYS A 506 -27.16 16.27 43.26
N LEU A 507 -28.27 16.39 42.53
CA LEU A 507 -28.60 17.64 41.82
C LEU A 507 -28.63 18.85 42.74
N LEU A 508 -29.34 18.74 43.88
CA LEU A 508 -29.42 19.86 44.86
C LEU A 508 -28.05 20.22 45.43
N LYS A 509 -27.21 19.23 45.72
CA LYS A 509 -25.85 19.42 46.18
C LYS A 509 -24.99 20.14 45.16
N CYS A 510 -25.01 19.66 43.90
CA CYS A 510 -24.27 20.29 42.80
C CYS A 510 -24.73 21.74 42.55
N LEU A 511 -26.04 22.00 42.62
CA LEU A 511 -26.57 23.39 42.54
C LEU A 511 -26.06 24.27 43.68
N TYR A 512 -26.08 23.76 44.91
CA TYR A 512 -25.59 24.48 46.07
C TYR A 512 -24.08 24.81 45.94
N GLU A 513 -23.28 23.79 45.63
CA GLU A 513 -21.82 23.96 45.47
C GLU A 513 -21.50 24.95 44.33
N LYS A 514 -22.24 24.92 43.22
CA LYS A 514 -22.04 25.86 42.12
C LYS A 514 -22.42 27.28 42.48
N ASN A 515 -23.49 27.46 43.25
CA ASN A 515 -23.91 28.77 43.77
C ASN A 515 -22.91 29.35 44.79
N GLU A 516 -22.28 28.52 45.62
CA GLU A 516 -21.23 28.96 46.54
C GLU A 516 -19.93 29.37 45.81
N GLN A 517 -19.60 28.64 44.71
CA GLN A 517 -18.44 28.96 43.91
C GLN A 517 -18.59 30.24 43.07
N ASN A 518 -19.84 30.56 42.67
CA ASN A 518 -20.11 31.72 41.84
C ASN A 518 -21.36 32.48 42.37
N LYS A 519 -21.14 33.44 43.26
CA LYS A 519 -22.20 34.24 43.88
C LYS A 519 -22.92 35.20 42.89
N GLU A 520 -22.40 35.38 41.69
CA GLU A 520 -23.05 36.19 40.65
C GLU A 520 -24.17 35.45 39.91
N LEU A 521 -24.15 34.14 39.93
CA LEU A 521 -25.14 33.28 39.25
C LEU A 521 -25.89 32.45 40.30
N HIS A 522 -27.19 32.65 40.41
CA HIS A 522 -28.04 31.88 41.32
C HIS A 522 -28.79 30.82 40.54
N LEU A 523 -28.27 29.58 40.54
CA LEU A 523 -28.89 28.43 39.88
C LEU A 523 -29.98 27.85 40.75
N SER A 524 -31.20 27.75 40.23
CA SER A 524 -32.31 27.02 40.81
C SER A 524 -33.20 26.47 39.72
N THR A 525 -33.83 25.32 39.94
CA THR A 525 -34.67 24.66 38.94
C THR A 525 -35.90 24.04 39.53
N ALA A 526 -37.00 24.10 38.82
CA ALA A 526 -38.17 23.30 39.08
C ALA A 526 -38.01 21.94 38.43
N VAL A 527 -38.50 20.85 39.05
CA VAL A 527 -38.28 19.48 38.63
C VAL A 527 -39.59 18.72 38.65
N GLY A 528 -39.88 17.93 37.61
CA GLY A 528 -40.95 16.98 37.52
C GLY A 528 -40.42 15.64 37.01
N CYS A 529 -40.61 14.57 37.77
CA CYS A 529 -40.15 13.22 37.45
C CYS A 529 -41.34 12.32 37.10
N VAL A 530 -41.17 11.46 36.11
CA VAL A 530 -42.15 10.44 35.74
C VAL A 530 -41.40 9.17 35.33
N GLN A 531 -41.91 8.01 35.79
CA GLN A 531 -41.43 6.70 35.37
C GLN A 531 -42.35 6.10 34.32
N ARG A 532 -41.79 5.42 33.33
CA ARG A 532 -42.58 4.75 32.29
C ARG A 532 -43.56 3.73 32.92
N SER A 533 -43.13 2.99 33.93
CA SER A 533 -43.91 2.01 34.66
C SER A 533 -45.15 2.58 35.41
N GLU A 534 -45.24 3.90 35.57
CA GLU A 534 -46.45 4.54 36.12
C GLU A 534 -47.64 4.55 35.14
N PHE A 535 -47.39 4.23 33.87
CA PHE A 535 -48.39 4.16 32.82
C PHE A 535 -48.71 2.71 32.47
N LEU A 536 -49.99 2.45 32.15
CA LEU A 536 -50.45 1.17 31.61
C LEU A 536 -49.93 0.99 30.16
N ASP A 537 -50.08 -0.21 29.60
CA ASP A 537 -49.67 -0.56 28.26
C ASP A 537 -50.13 0.50 27.20
N ASN A 538 -49.28 0.75 26.18
CA ASN A 538 -49.44 1.77 25.11
C ASN A 538 -49.20 3.25 25.51
N VAL A 539 -48.19 3.51 26.33
CA VAL A 539 -47.78 4.88 26.61
C VAL A 539 -47.11 5.53 25.38
N ASP A 540 -47.62 6.71 25.01
CA ASP A 540 -47.01 7.58 23.97
C ASP A 540 -45.99 8.53 24.64
N ILE A 541 -44.93 8.91 23.91
CA ILE A 541 -43.93 9.90 24.32
C ILE A 541 -44.57 11.22 24.80
N ARG A 542 -45.68 11.63 24.19
CA ARG A 542 -46.42 12.86 24.54
C ARG A 542 -47.02 12.77 25.94
N MET A 543 -47.55 11.60 26.34
CA MET A 543 -48.10 11.40 27.65
C MET A 543 -47.05 11.51 28.74
N LEU A 544 -45.86 10.98 28.51
CA LEU A 544 -44.72 11.11 29.43
C LEU A 544 -44.30 12.56 29.61
N TYR A 545 -44.13 13.28 28.50
CA TYR A 545 -43.77 14.71 28.56
C TYR A 545 -44.85 15.53 29.27
N GLN A 546 -46.12 15.32 28.95
CA GLN A 546 -47.20 16.07 29.58
C GLN A 546 -47.26 15.85 31.09
N GLU A 547 -47.08 14.62 31.57
CA GLU A 547 -47.09 14.35 32.98
C GLU A 547 -45.84 14.87 33.70
N ALA A 548 -44.67 14.74 33.11
CA ALA A 548 -43.42 15.32 33.65
C ALA A 548 -43.54 16.86 33.78
N ASP A 549 -44.04 17.52 32.73
CA ASP A 549 -44.25 18.96 32.73
C ASP A 549 -45.30 19.40 33.75
N ARG A 550 -46.40 18.65 33.85
CA ARG A 550 -47.41 18.91 34.89
C ARG A 550 -46.80 18.85 36.29
N ARG A 551 -45.99 17.86 36.61
CA ARG A 551 -45.32 17.72 37.89
C ARG A 551 -44.29 18.85 38.13
N MET A 552 -43.53 19.20 37.13
CA MET A 552 -42.57 20.30 37.13
C MET A 552 -43.30 21.62 37.41
N TYR A 553 -44.43 21.89 36.77
CA TYR A 553 -45.21 23.08 36.97
C TYR A 553 -45.75 23.20 38.41
N VAL A 554 -46.27 22.10 38.96
CA VAL A 554 -46.70 22.09 40.38
C VAL A 554 -45.54 22.36 41.32
N HIS A 555 -44.33 21.85 41.03
CA HIS A 555 -43.13 22.14 41.82
C HIS A 555 -42.74 23.63 41.69
N LYS A 556 -42.80 24.19 40.50
CA LYS A 556 -42.51 25.60 40.24
C LYS A 556 -43.45 26.53 41.01
N GLN A 557 -44.73 26.20 41.08
CA GLN A 557 -45.68 26.98 41.90
C GLN A 557 -45.37 26.95 43.41
N LYS A 558 -45.08 25.76 43.94
CA LYS A 558 -44.68 25.63 45.36
C LYS A 558 -43.39 26.42 45.67
N MET A 559 -42.45 26.48 44.76
CA MET A 559 -41.23 27.30 44.91
C MET A 559 -41.55 28.79 44.97
N LYS A 560 -42.47 29.29 44.11
CA LYS A 560 -42.94 30.66 44.07
C LYS A 560 -43.68 31.05 45.36
N GLU A 561 -44.49 30.14 45.90
CA GLU A 561 -45.20 30.36 47.17
C GLU A 561 -44.25 30.44 48.38
N LYS A 562 -43.18 29.65 48.39
CA LYS A 562 -42.19 29.65 49.47
C LYS A 562 -41.23 30.85 49.45
N ASN A 563 -40.94 31.40 48.27
CA ASN A 563 -40.01 32.50 48.09
C ASN A 563 -40.58 33.58 47.13
N PRO A 564 -41.68 34.25 47.46
CA PRO A 564 -42.37 35.18 46.57
C PRO A 564 -41.48 36.39 46.15
N GLU A 565 -40.52 36.81 46.99
CA GLU A 565 -39.64 37.90 46.68
C GLU A 565 -38.62 37.62 45.57
N LEU A 566 -38.21 36.37 45.43
CA LEU A 566 -37.27 35.94 44.39
C LEU A 566 -37.89 35.90 43.00
N TYR A 567 -39.22 35.73 42.92
CA TYR A 567 -39.99 35.61 41.68
C TYR A 567 -40.81 36.87 41.33
N ARG A 568 -40.84 37.90 42.21
CA ARG A 568 -41.46 39.23 41.94
C ARG A 568 -40.56 40.20 41.23
N ARG A 569 -39.31 39.85 40.96
CA ARG A 569 -38.34 40.71 40.27
C ARG A 569 -38.34 40.52 38.75
#